data_ccfa5ec2e18faeaef07dc0f844ebba16
#
_entry.id   ccfa5ec2e18faeaef07dc0f844ebba16
#
_cell.length_a   1.000
_cell.length_b   1.000
_cell.length_c   1.000
_cell.angle_alpha   90.00
_cell.angle_beta   90.00
_cell.angle_gamma   90.00
#
_symmetry.space_group_name_H-M   'P 1'
#
loop_
_entity.id
_entity.type
_entity.pdbx_description
1 polymer ?
#
loop_
_entity_poly.entity_id
_entity_poly.type
_entity_poly.pdbx_seq_one_letter_code
_entity_poly.pdbx_strand_id
1 'polypeptide(L)'
;GPVKALHQGECGQSVAGLNRGLLAMGYIANRGRCFGGRTARGVLAYRKVNGMARDESAGRGLVKNVFAGRGAYRVRHPGAGEHAEVPLAKQVLVLARGGRPFAIYPVSTGKPSTPTITGHYHFYLRSPGYNSEGMYYSFYWHNGYAVHGYAEVPNYPASHGCVRTFIADQPRIYDELHYNESIFVF
;
A
#
# COMPACT_ATOMS: atom_id res chain seq x y z
N GLY A 1 -20.82 -11.33 19.38
CA GLY A 1 -21.84 -10.32 19.07
C GLY A 1 -21.90 -10.00 17.59
N PRO A 2 -22.89 -9.23 17.12
CA PRO A 2 -23.01 -8.90 15.71
C PRO A 2 -21.82 -8.04 15.23
N VAL A 3 -21.38 -8.29 13.99
CA VAL A 3 -20.32 -7.50 13.36
C VAL A 3 -20.82 -6.07 13.17
N LYS A 4 -19.98 -5.08 13.50
CA LYS A 4 -20.27 -3.67 13.39
C LYS A 4 -19.25 -2.97 12.52
N ALA A 5 -19.59 -1.80 11.99
CA ALA A 5 -18.62 -0.87 11.44
C ALA A 5 -17.64 -0.45 12.54
N LEU A 6 -16.39 -0.24 12.15
CA LEU A 6 -15.33 0.23 13.04
C LEU A 6 -14.73 1.53 12.49
N HIS A 7 -14.31 2.41 13.39
CA HIS A 7 -13.89 3.77 13.05
C HIS A 7 -12.53 4.09 13.62
N GLN A 8 -11.81 4.93 12.91
CA GLN A 8 -10.53 5.44 13.39
C GLN A 8 -10.72 6.12 14.76
N GLY A 9 -9.80 5.80 15.67
CA GLY A 9 -9.87 6.24 17.06
C GLY A 9 -10.45 5.20 18.02
N GLU A 10 -11.19 4.21 17.52
CA GLU A 10 -11.71 3.13 18.36
C GLU A 10 -10.60 2.16 18.78
N CYS A 11 -10.74 1.61 19.98
CA CYS A 11 -9.88 0.55 20.51
C CYS A 11 -10.76 -0.56 21.09
N GLY A 12 -10.30 -1.79 20.99
CA GLY A 12 -11.00 -2.95 21.55
C GLY A 12 -10.74 -4.23 20.78
N GLN A 13 -11.44 -5.30 21.17
CA GLN A 13 -11.22 -6.62 20.58
C GLN A 13 -11.64 -6.70 19.11
N SER A 14 -12.70 -6.02 18.72
CA SER A 14 -13.14 -6.01 17.32
C SER A 14 -12.10 -5.32 16.42
N VAL A 15 -11.52 -4.22 16.88
CA VAL A 15 -10.44 -3.54 16.15
C VAL A 15 -9.19 -4.43 16.11
N ALA A 16 -8.85 -5.10 17.21
CA ALA A 16 -7.75 -6.07 17.22
C ALA A 16 -7.96 -7.16 16.16
N GLY A 17 -9.19 -7.66 16.03
CA GLY A 17 -9.57 -8.64 15.00
C GLY A 17 -9.43 -8.09 13.59
N LEU A 18 -9.85 -6.85 13.35
CA LEU A 18 -9.67 -6.17 12.06
C LEU A 18 -8.19 -6.05 11.72
N ASN A 19 -7.38 -5.56 12.67
CA ASN A 19 -5.94 -5.41 12.47
C ASN A 19 -5.26 -6.75 12.15
N ARG A 20 -5.58 -7.80 12.92
CA ARG A 20 -5.04 -9.15 12.66
C ARG A 20 -5.46 -9.69 11.29
N GLY A 21 -6.71 -9.50 10.93
CA GLY A 21 -7.23 -9.98 9.64
C GLY A 21 -6.58 -9.27 8.47
N LEU A 22 -6.41 -7.95 8.55
CA LEU A 22 -5.70 -7.17 7.52
C LEU A 22 -4.24 -7.63 7.41
N LEU A 23 -3.53 -7.69 8.53
CA LEU A 23 -2.12 -8.10 8.56
C LEU A 23 -1.93 -9.52 8.03
N ALA A 24 -2.83 -10.45 8.35
CA ALA A 24 -2.76 -11.83 7.88
C ALA A 24 -2.85 -11.95 6.36
N MET A 25 -3.56 -11.03 5.71
CA MET A 25 -3.65 -10.94 4.24
C MET A 25 -2.53 -10.08 3.62
N GLY A 26 -1.64 -9.52 4.42
CA GLY A 26 -0.55 -8.67 3.95
C GLY A 26 -0.88 -7.18 3.82
N TYR A 27 -2.08 -6.76 4.17
CA TYR A 27 -2.40 -5.33 4.23
C TYR A 27 -1.71 -4.68 5.43
N ILE A 28 -1.37 -3.42 5.31
CA ILE A 28 -0.87 -2.67 6.47
C ILE A 28 -1.99 -2.44 7.48
N ALA A 29 -1.64 -2.41 8.76
CA ALA A 29 -2.55 -2.07 9.85
C ALA A 29 -1.72 -1.76 11.09
N ASN A 30 -2.31 -1.06 12.05
CA ASN A 30 -1.72 -0.95 13.36
C ASN A 30 -1.66 -2.32 14.02
N ARG A 31 -0.61 -2.57 14.79
CA ARG A 31 -0.53 -3.75 15.64
C ARG A 31 -1.29 -3.46 16.93
N GLY A 32 -1.96 -4.48 17.44
CA GLY A 32 -2.72 -4.35 18.68
C GLY A 32 -4.18 -4.02 18.45
N ARG A 33 -4.77 -3.25 19.35
CA ARG A 33 -6.21 -3.14 19.48
C ARG A 33 -6.81 -1.77 19.14
N CYS A 34 -6.00 -0.85 18.59
CA CYS A 34 -6.49 0.49 18.27
C CYS A 34 -6.47 0.72 16.74
N PHE A 35 -7.49 1.42 16.27
CA PHE A 35 -7.65 1.81 14.87
C PHE A 35 -6.97 3.16 14.67
N GLY A 36 -5.70 3.10 14.32
CA GLY A 36 -4.91 4.31 14.02
C GLY A 36 -4.83 4.59 12.53
N GLY A 37 -3.97 5.55 12.16
CA GLY A 37 -3.78 5.95 10.76
C GLY A 37 -3.29 4.82 9.87
N ARG A 38 -2.44 3.94 10.37
CA ARG A 38 -1.94 2.81 9.58
C ARG A 38 -3.05 1.80 9.27
N THR A 39 -3.95 1.53 10.19
CA THR A 39 -5.15 0.72 9.92
C THR A 39 -6.07 1.40 8.91
N ALA A 40 -6.28 2.71 9.04
CA ALA A 40 -7.08 3.48 8.08
C ALA A 40 -6.52 3.34 6.66
N ARG A 41 -5.21 3.47 6.48
CA ARG A 41 -4.58 3.30 5.17
C ARG A 41 -4.61 1.86 4.70
N GLY A 42 -4.55 0.89 5.60
CA GLY A 42 -4.74 -0.52 5.27
C GLY A 42 -6.15 -0.83 4.77
N VAL A 43 -7.16 -0.22 5.38
CA VAL A 43 -8.55 -0.30 4.90
C VAL A 43 -8.68 0.30 3.50
N LEU A 44 -8.06 1.45 3.25
CA LEU A 44 -8.04 2.06 1.92
C LEU A 44 -7.39 1.12 0.89
N ALA A 45 -6.24 0.51 1.22
CA ALA A 45 -5.58 -0.45 0.35
C ALA A 45 -6.47 -1.68 0.08
N TYR A 46 -7.12 -2.20 1.10
CA TYR A 46 -8.08 -3.31 0.98
C TYR A 46 -9.22 -2.96 0.01
N ARG A 47 -9.79 -1.77 0.14
CA ARG A 47 -10.86 -1.28 -0.74
C ARG A 47 -10.38 -1.16 -2.19
N LYS A 48 -9.19 -0.62 -2.39
CA LYS A 48 -8.58 -0.48 -3.72
C LYS A 48 -8.35 -1.84 -4.39
N VAL A 49 -7.81 -2.80 -3.66
CA VAL A 49 -7.58 -4.16 -4.17
C VAL A 49 -8.89 -4.84 -4.55
N ASN A 50 -9.94 -4.63 -3.77
CA ASN A 50 -11.22 -5.33 -3.93
C ASN A 50 -12.27 -4.56 -4.72
N GLY A 51 -11.90 -3.47 -5.41
CA GLY A 51 -12.81 -2.73 -6.29
C GLY A 51 -13.94 -2.01 -5.55
N MET A 52 -13.73 -1.68 -4.27
CA MET A 52 -14.69 -0.93 -3.45
C MET A 52 -14.45 0.59 -3.58
N ALA A 53 -15.40 1.40 -3.14
CA ALA A 53 -15.22 2.85 -3.06
C ALA A 53 -13.93 3.17 -2.30
N ARG A 54 -13.14 4.11 -2.83
CA ARG A 54 -11.78 4.39 -2.33
C ARG A 54 -11.82 5.41 -1.21
N ASP A 55 -12.05 4.91 -0.01
CA ASP A 55 -12.03 5.67 1.23
C ASP A 55 -11.47 4.81 2.37
N GLU A 56 -11.39 5.38 3.57
CA GLU A 56 -10.85 4.71 4.75
C GLU A 56 -11.94 4.12 5.65
N SER A 57 -13.17 3.96 5.15
CA SER A 57 -14.30 3.46 5.92
C SER A 57 -14.22 1.95 6.12
N ALA A 58 -14.23 1.51 7.37
CA ALA A 58 -14.36 0.11 7.73
C ALA A 58 -15.84 -0.20 8.06
N GLY A 59 -16.67 -0.21 7.03
CA GLY A 59 -18.09 -0.54 7.16
C GLY A 59 -18.29 -2.00 7.58
N ARG A 60 -19.52 -2.30 8.00
CA ARG A 60 -19.88 -3.64 8.50
C ARG A 60 -19.53 -4.75 7.52
N GLY A 61 -19.81 -4.58 6.24
CA GLY A 61 -19.54 -5.60 5.23
C GLY A 61 -18.05 -5.87 5.05
N LEU A 62 -17.23 -4.81 5.03
CA LEU A 62 -15.78 -4.93 4.97
C LEU A 62 -15.24 -5.66 6.21
N VAL A 63 -15.66 -5.25 7.39
CA VAL A 63 -15.22 -5.87 8.66
C VAL A 63 -15.57 -7.36 8.66
N LYS A 64 -16.79 -7.71 8.24
CA LYS A 64 -17.24 -9.09 8.13
C LYS A 64 -16.34 -9.90 7.17
N ASN A 65 -16.02 -9.34 6.02
CA ASN A 65 -15.17 -10.01 5.03
C ASN A 65 -13.74 -10.20 5.55
N VAL A 66 -13.18 -9.19 6.20
CA VAL A 66 -11.82 -9.28 6.79
C VAL A 66 -11.79 -10.35 7.88
N PHE A 67 -12.79 -10.40 8.76
CA PHE A 67 -12.90 -11.44 9.78
C PHE A 67 -12.98 -12.85 9.18
N ALA A 68 -13.58 -12.98 7.99
CA ALA A 68 -13.68 -14.24 7.27
C ALA A 68 -12.44 -14.56 6.42
N GLY A 69 -11.42 -13.70 6.42
CA GLY A 69 -10.21 -13.88 5.62
C GLY A 69 -10.43 -13.69 4.11
N ARG A 70 -11.45 -12.93 3.72
CA ARG A 70 -11.77 -12.65 2.31
C ARG A 70 -11.19 -11.33 1.86
N GLY A 71 -10.78 -11.29 0.57
CA GLY A 71 -10.31 -10.07 -0.06
C GLY A 71 -8.79 -9.96 -0.14
N ALA A 72 -8.07 -11.07 -0.10
CA ALA A 72 -6.62 -11.08 -0.25
C ALA A 72 -6.20 -10.67 -1.67
N TYR A 73 -5.05 -10.04 -1.76
CA TYR A 73 -4.39 -9.75 -3.04
C TYR A 73 -3.71 -11.01 -3.57
N ARG A 74 -3.87 -11.28 -4.86
CA ARG A 74 -3.16 -12.37 -5.51
C ARG A 74 -1.88 -11.87 -6.15
N VAL A 75 -0.74 -12.30 -5.63
CA VAL A 75 0.58 -11.95 -6.16
C VAL A 75 0.70 -12.42 -7.60
N ARG A 76 1.11 -11.51 -8.50
CA ARG A 76 1.20 -11.80 -9.93
C ARG A 76 2.49 -12.54 -10.29
N HIS A 77 3.58 -12.28 -9.58
CA HIS A 77 4.90 -12.86 -9.82
C HIS A 77 5.40 -13.65 -8.61
N PRO A 78 4.74 -14.77 -8.24
CA PRO A 78 5.08 -15.51 -7.03
C PRO A 78 6.47 -16.14 -7.07
N GLY A 79 7.07 -16.30 -8.27
CA GLY A 79 8.41 -16.85 -8.43
C GLY A 79 9.54 -15.84 -8.28
N ALA A 80 9.24 -14.55 -8.07
CA ALA A 80 10.23 -13.48 -8.11
C ALA A 80 11.00 -13.27 -6.80
N GLY A 81 10.80 -14.12 -5.78
CA GLY A 81 11.41 -13.92 -4.46
C GLY A 81 10.83 -12.70 -3.75
N GLU A 82 11.67 -11.97 -3.00
CA GLU A 82 11.25 -10.71 -2.39
C GLU A 82 11.18 -9.63 -3.47
N HIS A 83 10.00 -9.05 -3.66
CA HIS A 83 9.76 -8.10 -4.75
C HIS A 83 8.60 -7.16 -4.44
N ALA A 84 8.48 -6.13 -5.26
CA ALA A 84 7.37 -5.19 -5.24
C ALA A 84 6.50 -5.36 -6.49
N GLU A 85 5.20 -5.15 -6.34
CA GLU A 85 4.24 -5.09 -7.44
C GLU A 85 3.40 -3.82 -7.34
N VAL A 86 3.20 -3.17 -8.47
CA VAL A 86 2.33 -1.99 -8.57
C VAL A 86 1.27 -2.26 -9.64
N PRO A 87 0.13 -2.84 -9.25
CA PRO A 87 -1.01 -2.97 -10.16
C PRO A 87 -1.70 -1.61 -10.30
N LEU A 88 -1.46 -0.93 -11.43
CA LEU A 88 -1.88 0.46 -11.64
C LEU A 88 -3.38 0.65 -11.51
N ALA A 89 -4.18 -0.29 -12.01
CA ALA A 89 -5.63 -0.20 -11.90
C ALA A 89 -6.12 -0.21 -10.44
N LYS A 90 -5.36 -0.82 -9.55
CA LYS A 90 -5.71 -0.91 -8.12
C LYS A 90 -5.14 0.24 -7.30
N GLN A 91 -4.10 0.91 -7.78
CA GLN A 91 -3.45 2.03 -7.05
C GLN A 91 -2.94 1.60 -5.67
N VAL A 92 -2.21 0.51 -5.63
CA VAL A 92 -1.51 0.00 -4.44
C VAL A 92 -0.07 -0.36 -4.79
N LEU A 93 0.78 -0.36 -3.76
CA LEU A 93 2.12 -0.92 -3.76
C LEU A 93 2.09 -2.18 -2.92
N VAL A 94 2.40 -3.31 -3.51
CA VAL A 94 2.45 -4.61 -2.83
C VAL A 94 3.90 -5.00 -2.62
N LEU A 95 4.29 -5.25 -1.38
CA LEU A 95 5.56 -5.86 -1.03
C LEU A 95 5.32 -7.32 -0.70
N ALA A 96 6.00 -8.22 -1.40
CA ALA A 96 5.76 -9.65 -1.28
C ALA A 96 7.06 -10.45 -1.14
N ARG A 97 6.95 -11.61 -0.51
CA ARG A 97 7.98 -12.65 -0.50
C ARG A 97 7.39 -13.87 -1.19
N GLY A 98 7.86 -14.15 -2.42
CA GLY A 98 7.23 -15.16 -3.25
C GLY A 98 5.76 -14.82 -3.50
N GLY A 99 4.88 -15.77 -3.30
CA GLY A 99 3.43 -15.58 -3.46
C GLY A 99 2.74 -14.93 -2.27
N ARG A 100 3.47 -14.47 -1.25
CA ARG A 100 2.89 -13.96 0.00
C ARG A 100 3.13 -12.47 0.19
N PRO A 101 2.08 -11.62 0.10
CA PRO A 101 2.21 -10.21 0.45
C PRO A 101 2.51 -10.05 1.95
N PHE A 102 3.42 -9.13 2.28
CA PHE A 102 3.68 -8.80 3.68
C PHE A 102 3.38 -7.33 4.02
N ALA A 103 3.24 -6.47 3.01
CA ALA A 103 2.79 -5.09 3.19
C ALA A 103 2.14 -4.59 1.91
N ILE A 104 0.92 -4.10 2.01
CA ILE A 104 0.19 -3.50 0.89
C ILE A 104 -0.20 -2.09 1.30
N TYR A 105 0.30 -1.11 0.55
CA TYR A 105 0.13 0.32 0.78
C TYR A 105 -0.75 0.97 -0.28
N PRO A 106 -1.63 1.90 0.09
CA PRO A 106 -2.32 2.72 -0.89
C PRO A 106 -1.35 3.73 -1.51
N VAL A 107 -1.45 3.94 -2.81
CA VAL A 107 -0.57 4.86 -3.55
C VAL A 107 -1.35 5.70 -4.55
N SER A 108 -0.68 6.72 -5.11
CA SER A 108 -1.13 7.46 -6.27
C SER A 108 -0.01 7.45 -7.31
N THR A 109 -0.26 6.84 -8.46
CA THR A 109 0.70 6.73 -9.55
C THR A 109 0.51 7.83 -10.58
N GLY A 110 1.15 7.71 -11.74
CA GLY A 110 1.09 8.72 -12.79
C GLY A 110 -0.32 8.98 -13.32
N LYS A 111 -0.66 10.26 -13.47
CA LYS A 111 -1.91 10.68 -14.10
C LYS A 111 -1.94 10.26 -15.58
N PRO A 112 -3.12 10.26 -16.25
CA PRO A 112 -3.21 9.77 -17.64
C PRO A 112 -2.26 10.47 -18.64
N SER A 113 -1.95 11.73 -18.43
CA SER A 113 -1.01 12.48 -19.30
C SER A 113 0.47 12.21 -18.98
N THR A 114 0.78 11.66 -17.82
CA THR A 114 2.14 11.30 -17.38
C THR A 114 2.12 9.95 -16.68
N PRO A 115 1.74 8.86 -17.40
CA PRO A 115 1.52 7.56 -16.76
C PRO A 115 2.81 6.97 -16.20
N THR A 116 2.68 6.18 -15.15
CA THR A 116 3.79 5.37 -14.66
C THR A 116 4.14 4.32 -15.69
N ILE A 117 5.43 4.19 -16.00
CA ILE A 117 5.90 3.23 -17.01
C ILE A 117 5.72 1.79 -16.50
N THR A 118 5.13 0.93 -17.35
CA THR A 118 4.97 -0.48 -17.04
C THR A 118 6.23 -1.28 -17.35
N GLY A 119 6.38 -2.43 -16.72
CA GLY A 119 7.50 -3.33 -16.97
C GLY A 119 8.09 -3.91 -15.70
N HIS A 120 9.28 -4.48 -15.85
CA HIS A 120 10.06 -5.07 -14.77
C HIS A 120 11.34 -4.27 -14.60
N TYR A 121 11.54 -3.72 -13.41
CA TYR A 121 12.67 -2.86 -13.08
C TYR A 121 13.29 -3.29 -11.73
N HIS A 122 14.35 -2.59 -11.33
CA HIS A 122 15.06 -2.86 -10.06
C HIS A 122 15.33 -1.55 -9.33
N PHE A 123 15.20 -1.56 -8.02
CA PHE A 123 15.56 -0.42 -7.18
C PHE A 123 17.07 -0.22 -7.19
N TYR A 124 17.55 0.99 -7.44
CA TYR A 124 18.98 1.24 -7.65
C TYR A 124 19.54 2.48 -6.95
N LEU A 125 18.71 3.40 -6.47
CA LEU A 125 19.20 4.66 -5.89
C LEU A 125 18.29 5.12 -4.76
N ARG A 126 18.86 5.38 -3.59
CA ARG A 126 18.19 5.94 -2.41
C ARG A 126 18.49 7.42 -2.27
N SER A 127 17.48 8.20 -1.88
CA SER A 127 17.59 9.60 -1.55
C SER A 127 16.81 9.89 -0.27
N PRO A 128 17.46 9.93 0.90
CA PRO A 128 16.78 10.16 2.18
C PRO A 128 16.29 11.60 2.32
N GLY A 129 15.30 11.81 3.19
CA GLY A 129 14.75 13.14 3.46
C GLY A 129 13.94 13.70 2.30
N TYR A 130 13.68 15.01 2.35
CA TYR A 130 12.98 15.72 1.27
C TYR A 130 13.95 16.18 0.19
N ASN A 131 13.53 16.09 -1.06
CA ASN A 131 14.22 16.78 -2.15
C ASN A 131 13.53 18.12 -2.47
N SER A 132 14.06 18.85 -3.48
CA SER A 132 13.52 20.14 -3.88
C SER A 132 12.10 20.08 -4.46
N GLU A 133 11.65 18.90 -4.87
CA GLU A 133 10.33 18.65 -5.45
C GLU A 133 9.31 18.16 -4.40
N GLY A 134 9.69 18.12 -3.14
CA GLY A 134 8.84 17.65 -2.05
C GLY A 134 8.72 16.12 -1.94
N MET A 135 9.54 15.39 -2.69
CA MET A 135 9.60 13.93 -2.60
C MET A 135 10.31 13.51 -1.32
N TYR A 136 9.74 12.58 -0.58
CA TYR A 136 10.21 12.18 0.74
C TYR A 136 10.70 10.73 0.74
N TYR A 137 11.97 10.51 1.13
CA TYR A 137 12.63 9.21 1.15
C TYR A 137 12.43 8.42 -0.14
N SER A 138 12.97 8.96 -1.25
CA SER A 138 12.81 8.39 -2.58
C SER A 138 13.69 7.17 -2.80
N PHE A 139 13.10 6.10 -3.32
CA PHE A 139 13.83 4.95 -3.81
C PHE A 139 13.53 4.80 -5.30
N TYR A 140 14.53 5.09 -6.13
CA TYR A 140 14.40 5.11 -7.59
C TYR A 140 14.51 3.69 -8.17
N TRP A 141 13.70 3.41 -9.18
CA TRP A 141 13.66 2.11 -9.84
C TRP A 141 13.77 2.20 -11.36
N HIS A 142 13.64 3.38 -11.97
CA HIS A 142 13.87 3.60 -13.41
C HIS A 142 13.97 5.10 -13.69
N ASN A 143 15.13 5.55 -14.22
CA ASN A 143 15.36 6.97 -14.51
C ASN A 143 14.92 7.87 -13.34
N GLY A 144 14.03 8.81 -13.59
CA GLY A 144 13.47 9.68 -12.55
C GLY A 144 12.28 9.10 -11.78
N TYR A 145 11.89 7.85 -12.02
CA TYR A 145 10.77 7.21 -11.36
C TYR A 145 11.17 6.62 -10.01
N ALA A 146 10.46 6.99 -8.97
CA ALA A 146 10.72 6.53 -7.61
C ALA A 146 9.42 6.14 -6.89
N VAL A 147 9.57 5.32 -5.87
CA VAL A 147 8.60 5.19 -4.78
C VAL A 147 9.02 6.21 -3.72
N HIS A 148 8.13 7.14 -3.39
CA HIS A 148 8.43 8.21 -2.44
C HIS A 148 7.18 8.68 -1.70
N GLY A 149 7.37 9.19 -0.48
CA GLY A 149 6.31 9.89 0.24
C GLY A 149 6.00 11.24 -0.42
N TYR A 150 4.76 11.68 -0.29
CA TYR A 150 4.34 12.97 -0.82
C TYR A 150 3.17 13.53 -0.01
N ALA A 151 3.06 14.86 0.05
CA ALA A 151 1.99 15.52 0.80
C ALA A 151 0.59 15.24 0.22
N GLU A 152 0.51 15.00 -1.09
CA GLU A 152 -0.76 14.78 -1.80
C GLU A 152 -0.79 13.36 -2.39
N VAL A 153 -1.63 12.51 -1.80
CA VAL A 153 -1.86 11.13 -2.26
C VAL A 153 -3.37 10.94 -2.42
N PRO A 154 -3.95 11.46 -3.50
CA PRO A 154 -5.39 11.30 -3.74
C PRO A 154 -5.75 9.85 -4.10
N ASN A 155 -7.04 9.54 -4.11
CA ASN A 155 -7.54 8.19 -4.38
C ASN A 155 -7.54 7.83 -5.89
N TYR A 156 -6.84 8.62 -6.71
CA TYR A 156 -6.73 8.46 -8.16
C TYR A 156 -5.28 8.76 -8.59
N PRO A 157 -4.87 8.35 -9.81
CA PRO A 157 -3.55 8.67 -10.34
C PRO A 157 -3.36 10.18 -10.52
N ALA A 158 -2.31 10.75 -9.92
CA ALA A 158 -2.09 12.20 -9.90
C ALA A 158 -0.63 12.62 -10.10
N SER A 159 0.33 11.69 -10.10
CA SER A 159 1.76 12.02 -10.20
C SER A 159 2.22 12.25 -11.65
N HIS A 160 3.49 12.65 -11.80
CA HIS A 160 4.16 12.73 -13.10
C HIS A 160 4.83 11.41 -13.52
N GLY A 161 4.47 10.30 -12.87
CA GLY A 161 4.98 8.96 -13.17
C GLY A 161 5.52 8.20 -11.95
N CYS A 162 5.90 8.89 -10.89
CA CYS A 162 6.33 8.26 -9.64
C CYS A 162 5.17 7.56 -8.94
N VAL A 163 5.52 6.68 -8.00
CA VAL A 163 4.59 6.02 -7.10
C VAL A 163 4.59 6.81 -5.78
N ARG A 164 3.55 7.62 -5.58
CA ARG A 164 3.39 8.42 -4.36
C ARG A 164 2.82 7.56 -3.23
N THR A 165 3.46 7.57 -2.08
CA THR A 165 2.97 6.95 -0.85
C THR A 165 2.65 8.00 0.20
N PHE A 166 1.98 7.62 1.28
CA PHE A 166 1.77 8.52 2.41
C PHE A 166 3.08 8.75 3.15
N ILE A 167 3.33 9.99 3.53
CA ILE A 167 4.56 10.38 4.26
C ILE A 167 4.73 9.54 5.53
N ALA A 168 3.64 9.26 6.24
CA ALA A 168 3.68 8.46 7.47
C ALA A 168 4.19 7.02 7.23
N ASP A 169 4.05 6.48 6.02
CA ASP A 169 4.45 5.11 5.69
C ASP A 169 5.83 5.03 5.02
N GLN A 170 6.25 6.11 4.34
CA GLN A 170 7.41 6.02 3.46
C GLN A 170 8.74 5.68 4.15
N PRO A 171 9.08 6.16 5.33
CA PRO A 171 10.32 5.74 5.98
C PRO A 171 10.39 4.23 6.19
N ARG A 172 9.27 3.60 6.52
CA ARG A 172 9.19 2.16 6.68
C ARG A 172 9.27 1.43 5.35
N ILE A 173 8.59 1.93 4.30
CA ILE A 173 8.69 1.39 2.95
C ILE A 173 10.13 1.44 2.47
N TYR A 174 10.81 2.55 2.68
CA TYR A 174 12.20 2.76 2.32
C TYR A 174 13.12 1.72 2.96
N ASP A 175 12.85 1.32 4.20
CA ASP A 175 13.60 0.29 4.90
C ASP A 175 13.18 -1.13 4.49
N GLU A 176 11.96 -1.33 4.06
CA GLU A 176 11.45 -2.63 3.61
C GLU A 176 11.90 -2.99 2.19
N LEU A 177 12.23 -2.00 1.38
CA LEU A 177 12.77 -2.19 0.03
C LEU A 177 14.29 -2.29 0.06
N HIS A 178 14.87 -3.03 -0.90
CA HIS A 178 16.31 -3.28 -0.96
C HIS A 178 16.88 -2.93 -2.34
N TYR A 179 18.16 -2.58 -2.38
CA TYR A 179 18.88 -2.42 -3.65
C TYR A 179 18.78 -3.71 -4.47
N ASN A 180 18.58 -3.55 -5.78
CA ASN A 180 18.41 -4.63 -6.75
C ASN A 180 17.12 -5.44 -6.60
N GLU A 181 16.25 -5.09 -5.67
CA GLU A 181 14.94 -5.73 -5.55
C GLU A 181 14.10 -5.44 -6.80
N SER A 182 13.41 -6.46 -7.30
CA SER A 182 12.52 -6.32 -8.45
C SER A 182 11.26 -5.53 -8.10
N ILE A 183 10.82 -4.71 -9.05
CA ILE A 183 9.52 -4.07 -9.05
C ILE A 183 8.84 -4.33 -10.38
N PHE A 184 7.63 -4.84 -10.34
CA PHE A 184 6.79 -5.09 -11.50
C PHE A 184 5.65 -4.08 -11.52
N VAL A 185 5.51 -3.35 -12.61
CA VAL A 185 4.46 -2.35 -12.81
C VAL A 185 3.58 -2.79 -13.97
N PHE A 186 2.27 -2.91 -13.74
CA PHE A 186 1.33 -3.43 -14.74
C PHE A 186 -0.09 -2.88 -14.58
#